data_5bd4bab2d7ac288b14f27d4524285f8b
#
_entry.id   5bd4bab2d7ac288b14f27d4524285f8b
#
_cell.length_a   1.000
_cell.length_b   1.000
_cell.length_c   1.000
_cell.angle_alpha   90.00
_cell.angle_beta   90.00
_cell.angle_gamma   90.00
#
_symmetry.space_group_name_H-M   'P 1'
#
loop_
_entity.id
_entity.type
_entity.pdbx_description
1 polymer ?
#
loop_
_entity_poly.entity_id
_entity_poly.type
_entity_poly.pdbx_seq_one_letter_code
_entity_poly.pdbx_strand_id
1 'polypeptide(L)'
;MPTALYPLVIQVEQPTTLTLDDLTPRVPYQATVRSRRSGEIIAEHEQTADQNGELHIEVLVSERGEYWVDLCPVPATDRLAQLSFFAVPPELAARRPLRCDFHIHTLYSDGRNTPAEMLIRGRELGLDVAVITDHNAYAGSIEGLDARQELDLNLITMPGEEVSAHNWHVLSIGATASIYDQARENYDLESDPRDERWTSYGGLRWAIETTQAQGGRAYLAHPYWTIDRGFHLPTTFYDQVLAEDILDGIELLGDVKYQNNVRSLARYLDLRSSGHQVPILGNSDTHASQHTYGIYWTQVWAEDLTPAGVLDAIRDGWSVACTTIEQVEICRRPQAVQAFGPFELVDCATFLEHHFYPLHDTLCRQEAAYAYRAWRGETLPAGRMDEQRAQMEALYRTCGL
;
A
#
# COMPACT_ATOMS: atom_id res chain seq x y z
N MET A 1 -7.31 31.03 4.06
CA MET A 1 -6.10 30.33 4.59
C MET A 1 -5.48 29.62 3.41
N PRO A 2 -4.16 29.58 3.27
CA PRO A 2 -3.55 28.80 2.20
C PRO A 2 -3.99 27.36 2.34
N THR A 3 -4.49 26.78 1.27
CA THR A 3 -5.04 25.44 1.26
C THR A 3 -4.01 24.40 0.92
N ALA A 4 -2.91 24.79 0.28
CA ALA A 4 -1.89 23.86 -0.15
C ALA A 4 -0.47 24.44 -0.18
N LEU A 5 0.48 23.53 -0.02
CA LEU A 5 1.90 23.73 -0.24
C LEU A 5 2.39 22.63 -1.19
N TYR A 6 3.11 22.98 -2.23
CA TYR A 6 3.65 22.04 -3.21
C TYR A 6 5.09 22.38 -3.60
N PRO A 7 5.90 21.34 -3.92
CA PRO A 7 5.60 19.92 -3.77
C PRO A 7 5.52 19.49 -2.29
N LEU A 8 4.77 18.41 -2.02
CA LEU A 8 4.68 17.81 -0.69
C LEU A 8 5.91 16.97 -0.34
N VAL A 9 6.56 16.40 -1.34
CA VAL A 9 7.77 15.60 -1.18
C VAL A 9 8.88 16.20 -2.02
N ILE A 10 10.07 16.36 -1.42
CA ILE A 10 11.25 16.90 -2.08
C ILE A 10 12.46 16.01 -1.84
N GLN A 11 13.46 16.10 -2.71
CA GLN A 11 14.72 15.39 -2.52
C GLN A 11 15.69 16.20 -1.64
N VAL A 12 16.36 15.53 -0.69
CA VAL A 12 17.44 16.16 0.08
C VAL A 12 18.60 16.60 -0.84
N GLU A 13 19.34 17.62 -0.41
CA GLU A 13 20.49 18.19 -1.12
C GLU A 13 20.18 18.75 -2.52
N GLN A 14 18.89 18.86 -2.86
CA GLN A 14 18.44 19.48 -4.10
C GLN A 14 17.69 20.79 -3.81
N PRO A 15 18.15 21.95 -4.35
CA PRO A 15 17.38 23.19 -4.26
C PRO A 15 15.98 23.00 -4.85
N THR A 16 14.95 23.36 -4.09
CA THR A 16 13.56 23.19 -4.51
C THR A 16 12.77 24.46 -4.24
N THR A 17 11.93 24.87 -5.19
CA THR A 17 10.97 25.94 -4.98
C THR A 17 9.66 25.35 -4.43
N LEU A 18 9.29 25.78 -3.23
CA LEU A 18 7.96 25.49 -2.67
C LEU A 18 6.99 26.59 -3.07
N THR A 19 5.79 26.20 -3.49
CA THR A 19 4.68 27.11 -3.81
C THR A 19 3.62 27.00 -2.72
N LEU A 20 3.24 28.14 -2.15
CA LEU A 20 2.09 28.28 -1.25
C LEU A 20 1.01 29.04 -1.99
N ASP A 21 -0.18 28.49 -2.03
CA ASP A 21 -1.32 29.06 -2.77
C ASP A 21 -2.44 29.59 -1.88
N ASP A 22 -3.52 30.12 -2.50
CA ASP A 22 -4.71 30.69 -1.83
C ASP A 22 -4.38 31.83 -0.84
N LEU A 23 -3.29 32.55 -1.06
CA LEU A 23 -2.93 33.73 -0.28
C LEU A 23 -3.65 34.98 -0.78
N THR A 24 -3.76 35.99 0.09
CA THR A 24 -4.24 37.28 -0.36
C THR A 24 -3.24 37.92 -1.32
N PRO A 25 -3.60 38.20 -2.58
CA PRO A 25 -2.69 38.78 -3.55
C PRO A 25 -2.08 40.10 -3.08
N ARG A 26 -0.81 40.32 -3.40
CA ARG A 26 -0.05 41.54 -3.11
C ARG A 26 0.12 41.87 -1.63
N VAL A 27 -0.09 40.90 -0.74
CA VAL A 27 0.22 41.00 0.69
C VAL A 27 1.61 40.43 0.94
N PRO A 28 2.46 41.11 1.72
CA PRO A 28 3.74 40.56 2.15
C PRO A 28 3.54 39.51 3.23
N TYR A 29 4.31 38.41 3.14
CA TYR A 29 4.32 37.31 4.11
C TYR A 29 5.75 36.98 4.52
N GLN A 30 5.90 36.59 5.78
CA GLN A 30 7.08 35.92 6.28
C GLN A 30 6.82 34.42 6.32
N ALA A 31 7.67 33.64 5.64
CA ALA A 31 7.66 32.19 5.68
C ALA A 31 8.91 31.69 6.38
N THR A 32 8.74 30.93 7.47
CA THR A 32 9.84 30.33 8.25
C THR A 32 9.80 28.83 8.11
N VAL A 33 10.87 28.25 7.55
CA VAL A 33 11.03 26.81 7.34
C VAL A 33 11.79 26.22 8.53
N ARG A 34 11.21 25.17 9.18
CA ARG A 34 11.80 24.51 10.34
C ARG A 34 11.84 23.00 10.18
N SER A 35 12.91 22.37 10.66
CA SER A 35 12.94 20.93 10.87
C SER A 35 11.96 20.55 12.00
N ARG A 36 11.01 19.64 11.73
CA ARG A 36 10.11 19.12 12.76
C ARG A 36 10.87 18.36 13.85
N ARG A 37 11.95 17.69 13.46
CA ARG A 37 12.75 16.85 14.36
C ARG A 37 13.58 17.66 15.37
N SER A 38 14.31 18.69 14.91
CA SER A 38 15.20 19.49 15.73
C SER A 38 14.61 20.83 16.19
N GLY A 39 13.58 21.32 15.51
CA GLY A 39 13.06 22.67 15.67
C GLY A 39 13.94 23.76 15.05
N GLU A 40 15.06 23.39 14.43
CA GLU A 40 16.00 24.30 13.79
C GLU A 40 15.35 25.06 12.63
N ILE A 41 15.63 26.36 12.53
CA ILE A 41 15.23 27.17 11.38
C ILE A 41 16.22 26.90 10.23
N ILE A 42 15.67 26.44 9.12
CA ILE A 42 16.45 26.12 7.91
C ILE A 42 16.49 27.31 6.97
N ALA A 43 15.36 28.04 6.85
CA ALA A 43 15.26 29.21 5.98
C ALA A 43 14.19 30.17 6.48
N GLU A 44 14.40 31.47 6.17
CA GLU A 44 13.42 32.54 6.42
C GLU A 44 13.30 33.38 5.14
N HIS A 45 12.05 33.63 4.73
CA HIS A 45 11.73 34.41 3.54
C HIS A 45 10.69 35.47 3.88
N GLU A 46 10.94 36.71 3.46
CA GLU A 46 9.90 37.74 3.43
C GLU A 46 9.64 38.12 1.97
N GLN A 47 8.46 37.79 1.48
CA GLN A 47 8.06 38.00 0.10
C GLN A 47 6.59 38.40 0.00
N THR A 48 6.26 39.05 -1.09
CA THR A 48 4.88 39.44 -1.40
C THR A 48 4.23 38.41 -2.31
N ALA A 49 3.05 37.91 -1.92
CA ALA A 49 2.27 37.03 -2.78
C ALA A 49 1.98 37.72 -4.13
N ASP A 50 2.04 36.93 -5.18
CA ASP A 50 1.83 37.43 -6.56
C ASP A 50 0.37 37.84 -6.81
N GLN A 51 0.05 38.16 -8.07
CA GLN A 51 -1.31 38.53 -8.47
C GLN A 51 -2.32 37.38 -8.40
N ASN A 52 -1.85 36.13 -8.41
CA ASN A 52 -2.68 34.92 -8.30
C ASN A 52 -2.86 34.50 -6.83
N GLY A 53 -2.15 35.10 -5.90
CA GLY A 53 -2.11 34.70 -4.50
C GLY A 53 -1.14 33.56 -4.23
N GLU A 54 -0.09 33.44 -5.03
CA GLU A 54 0.97 32.45 -4.87
C GLU A 54 2.22 33.09 -4.23
N LEU A 55 2.89 32.32 -3.38
CA LEU A 55 4.18 32.66 -2.79
C LEU A 55 5.18 31.54 -3.11
N HIS A 56 6.34 31.91 -3.65
CA HIS A 56 7.39 30.96 -4.03
C HIS A 56 8.60 31.12 -3.16
N ILE A 57 8.99 30.08 -2.42
CA ILE A 57 10.15 30.09 -1.52
C ILE A 57 11.16 29.02 -1.93
N GLU A 58 12.43 29.39 -1.98
CA GLU A 58 13.54 28.45 -2.26
C GLU A 58 13.96 27.78 -0.96
N VAL A 59 14.08 26.46 -0.99
CA VAL A 59 14.56 25.67 0.15
C VAL A 59 15.67 24.71 -0.29
N LEU A 60 16.62 24.50 0.59
CA LEU A 60 17.63 23.45 0.48
C LEU A 60 17.74 22.76 1.83
N VAL A 61 17.42 21.47 1.86
CA VAL A 61 17.46 20.68 3.08
C VAL A 61 18.46 19.52 2.91
N SER A 62 19.23 19.23 3.94
CA SER A 62 20.28 18.20 3.92
C SER A 62 19.84 16.91 4.64
N GLU A 63 18.83 16.98 5.51
CA GLU A 63 18.36 15.82 6.26
C GLU A 63 16.98 15.39 5.78
N ARG A 64 16.75 14.08 5.75
CA ARG A 64 15.42 13.50 5.52
C ARG A 64 14.47 13.79 6.68
N GLY A 65 13.19 13.89 6.40
CA GLY A 65 12.15 14.04 7.41
C GLY A 65 11.14 15.13 7.08
N GLU A 66 10.26 15.37 8.03
CA GLU A 66 9.22 16.38 7.91
C GLU A 66 9.73 17.76 8.32
N TYR A 67 9.32 18.76 7.54
CA TYR A 67 9.60 20.17 7.73
C TYR A 67 8.30 20.95 7.79
N TRP A 68 8.26 21.97 8.64
CA TRP A 68 7.16 22.91 8.75
C TRP A 68 7.48 24.23 8.08
N VAL A 69 6.48 24.81 7.44
CA VAL A 69 6.48 26.17 6.94
C VAL A 69 5.47 26.96 7.75
N ASP A 70 5.95 27.78 8.69
CA ASP A 70 5.14 28.74 9.41
C ASP A 70 4.98 29.99 8.56
N LEU A 71 3.75 30.40 8.29
CA LEU A 71 3.42 31.55 7.46
C LEU A 71 2.71 32.64 8.28
N CYS A 72 3.25 33.87 8.22
CA CYS A 72 2.72 35.03 8.91
C CYS A 72 2.56 36.20 7.93
N PRO A 73 1.43 36.90 7.87
CA PRO A 73 1.33 38.14 7.11
C PRO A 73 2.12 39.28 7.79
N VAL A 74 2.79 40.14 7.00
CA VAL A 74 3.55 41.30 7.52
C VAL A 74 2.67 42.54 7.46
N PRO A 75 2.59 43.37 8.52
CA PRO A 75 3.39 43.35 9.75
C PRO A 75 2.80 42.55 10.92
N ALA A 76 1.76 41.75 10.69
CA ALA A 76 1.19 40.92 11.76
C ALA A 76 2.19 39.85 12.22
N THR A 77 2.12 39.46 13.49
CA THR A 77 3.00 38.44 14.08
C THR A 77 2.28 37.13 14.34
N ASP A 78 0.97 37.11 14.16
CA ASP A 78 0.18 35.89 14.37
C ASP A 78 0.32 34.96 13.18
N ARG A 79 0.63 33.71 13.48
CA ARG A 79 0.75 32.67 12.44
C ARG A 79 -0.58 32.45 11.72
N LEU A 80 -0.59 32.66 10.43
CA LEU A 80 -1.74 32.41 9.57
C LEU A 80 -1.93 30.91 9.32
N ALA A 81 -0.84 30.21 9.02
CA ALA A 81 -0.86 28.78 8.71
C ALA A 81 0.46 28.10 9.12
N GLN A 82 0.38 26.81 9.35
CA GLN A 82 1.53 25.91 9.40
C GLN A 82 1.28 24.80 8.39
N LEU A 83 2.15 24.67 7.41
CA LEU A 83 2.09 23.68 6.33
C LEU A 83 3.30 22.76 6.47
N SER A 84 3.22 21.57 5.86
CA SER A 84 4.29 20.58 5.96
C SER A 84 4.71 20.08 4.58
N PHE A 85 6.00 19.77 4.46
CA PHE A 85 6.55 18.95 3.38
C PHE A 85 7.51 17.90 3.95
N PHE A 86 7.82 16.88 3.15
CA PHE A 86 8.71 15.80 3.55
C PHE A 86 9.92 15.72 2.61
N ALA A 87 11.11 15.66 3.17
CA ALA A 87 12.33 15.49 2.42
C ALA A 87 12.78 14.02 2.44
N VAL A 88 13.09 13.48 1.27
CA VAL A 88 13.47 12.07 1.08
C VAL A 88 14.85 11.95 0.40
N PRO A 89 15.58 10.83 0.60
CA PRO A 89 16.79 10.56 -0.13
C PRO A 89 16.51 10.29 -1.63
N PRO A 90 17.54 10.42 -2.51
CA PRO A 90 17.36 10.29 -3.96
C PRO A 90 16.72 8.97 -4.40
N GLU A 91 17.09 7.87 -3.77
CA GLU A 91 16.58 6.54 -4.07
C GLU A 91 15.08 6.39 -3.76
N LEU A 92 14.56 7.11 -2.77
CA LEU A 92 13.14 7.13 -2.47
C LEU A 92 12.40 8.15 -3.35
N ALA A 93 13.03 9.28 -3.68
CA ALA A 93 12.48 10.29 -4.60
C ALA A 93 12.25 9.75 -6.03
N ALA A 94 13.01 8.71 -6.43
CA ALA A 94 12.85 8.05 -7.72
C ALA A 94 11.67 7.08 -7.78
N ARG A 95 10.93 6.88 -6.68
CA ARG A 95 9.89 5.84 -6.56
C ARG A 95 8.53 6.46 -6.30
N ARG A 96 7.50 5.89 -6.95
CA ARG A 96 6.11 6.25 -6.68
C ARG A 96 5.55 5.43 -5.52
N PRO A 97 4.93 6.05 -4.51
CA PRO A 97 4.21 5.35 -3.46
C PRO A 97 2.89 4.79 -4.00
N LEU A 98 2.61 3.51 -3.73
CA LEU A 98 1.41 2.80 -4.14
C LEU A 98 0.76 2.12 -2.94
N ARG A 99 -0.56 2.26 -2.77
CA ARG A 99 -1.33 1.45 -1.84
C ARG A 99 -1.74 0.14 -2.49
N CYS A 100 -1.41 -0.97 -1.84
CA CYS A 100 -1.58 -2.31 -2.39
C CYS A 100 -2.32 -3.23 -1.42
N ASP A 101 -3.16 -4.11 -1.96
CA ASP A 101 -3.72 -5.26 -1.24
C ASP A 101 -3.55 -6.51 -2.11
N PHE A 102 -2.85 -7.51 -1.59
CA PHE A 102 -2.49 -8.73 -2.31
C PHE A 102 -3.26 -9.95 -1.81
N HIS A 103 -4.31 -9.76 -0.95
CA HIS A 103 -5.06 -10.85 -0.36
C HIS A 103 -6.56 -10.52 -0.32
N ILE A 104 -7.25 -10.93 -1.39
CA ILE A 104 -8.65 -10.59 -1.64
C ILE A 104 -9.39 -11.83 -2.15
N HIS A 105 -10.51 -12.19 -1.50
CA HIS A 105 -11.37 -13.30 -1.89
C HIS A 105 -12.63 -12.86 -2.61
N THR A 106 -13.11 -13.71 -3.52
CA THR A 106 -14.31 -13.48 -4.33
C THR A 106 -15.26 -14.68 -4.30
N LEU A 107 -16.30 -14.65 -5.12
CA LEU A 107 -17.23 -15.78 -5.31
C LEU A 107 -16.57 -17.05 -5.87
N TYR A 108 -15.31 -16.98 -6.27
CA TYR A 108 -14.54 -18.13 -6.74
C TYR A 108 -14.08 -19.04 -5.60
N SER A 109 -14.07 -18.53 -4.37
CA SER A 109 -13.84 -19.32 -3.16
C SER A 109 -14.95 -19.07 -2.13
N ASP A 110 -14.65 -18.41 -1.05
CA ASP A 110 -15.56 -18.15 0.06
C ASP A 110 -15.87 -16.66 0.26
N GLY A 111 -15.42 -15.81 -0.66
CA GLY A 111 -15.83 -14.41 -0.72
C GLY A 111 -17.27 -14.22 -1.18
N ARG A 112 -17.80 -13.01 -1.07
CA ARG A 112 -19.22 -12.70 -1.31
C ARG A 112 -19.49 -11.86 -2.54
N ASN A 113 -18.45 -11.33 -3.17
CA ASN A 113 -18.57 -10.40 -4.29
C ASN A 113 -17.84 -10.94 -5.51
N THR A 114 -18.22 -10.46 -6.68
CA THR A 114 -17.52 -10.77 -7.94
C THR A 114 -16.14 -10.11 -7.98
N PRO A 115 -15.21 -10.61 -8.82
CA PRO A 115 -13.93 -9.95 -9.07
C PRO A 115 -14.07 -8.47 -9.42
N ALA A 116 -15.00 -8.12 -10.31
CA ALA A 116 -15.25 -6.73 -10.72
C ALA A 116 -15.67 -5.85 -9.53
N GLU A 117 -16.60 -6.32 -8.68
CA GLU A 117 -17.03 -5.57 -7.48
C GLU A 117 -15.89 -5.34 -6.50
N MET A 118 -15.01 -6.34 -6.31
CA MET A 118 -13.88 -6.22 -5.41
C MET A 118 -12.85 -5.23 -5.94
N LEU A 119 -12.54 -5.23 -7.25
CA LEU A 119 -11.62 -4.25 -7.85
C LEU A 119 -12.17 -2.83 -7.83
N ILE A 120 -13.47 -2.63 -8.16
CA ILE A 120 -14.13 -1.33 -8.04
C ILE A 120 -14.05 -0.83 -6.59
N ARG A 121 -14.34 -1.69 -5.63
CA ARG A 121 -14.30 -1.33 -4.21
C ARG A 121 -12.87 -1.04 -3.73
N GLY A 122 -11.88 -1.82 -4.17
CA GLY A 122 -10.47 -1.54 -3.89
C GLY A 122 -10.06 -0.15 -4.38
N ARG A 123 -10.45 0.20 -5.61
CA ARG A 123 -10.19 1.54 -6.14
C ARG A 123 -10.92 2.64 -5.38
N GLU A 124 -12.17 2.41 -4.96
CA GLU A 124 -12.91 3.35 -4.11
C GLU A 124 -12.22 3.59 -2.76
N LEU A 125 -11.54 2.59 -2.22
CA LEU A 125 -10.76 2.65 -0.98
C LEU A 125 -9.35 3.26 -1.17
N GLY A 126 -8.98 3.64 -2.40
CA GLY A 126 -7.71 4.28 -2.71
C GLY A 126 -6.58 3.30 -3.02
N LEU A 127 -6.87 2.05 -3.37
CA LEU A 127 -5.83 1.11 -3.80
C LEU A 127 -5.35 1.43 -5.22
N ASP A 128 -4.05 1.33 -5.42
CA ASP A 128 -3.36 1.41 -6.70
C ASP A 128 -3.03 0.01 -7.24
N VAL A 129 -2.94 -0.97 -6.33
CA VAL A 129 -2.74 -2.39 -6.66
C VAL A 129 -3.73 -3.22 -5.87
N ALA A 130 -4.47 -4.10 -6.55
CA ALA A 130 -5.36 -5.07 -5.91
C ALA A 130 -5.25 -6.42 -6.61
N VAL A 131 -4.95 -7.47 -5.85
CA VAL A 131 -4.76 -8.82 -6.38
C VAL A 131 -5.76 -9.78 -5.75
N ILE A 132 -6.55 -10.40 -6.60
CA ILE A 132 -7.49 -11.45 -6.19
C ILE A 132 -6.70 -12.74 -5.98
N THR A 133 -6.93 -13.38 -4.83
CA THR A 133 -6.20 -14.56 -4.39
C THR A 133 -7.16 -15.56 -3.75
N ASP A 134 -8.18 -15.96 -4.48
CA ASP A 134 -9.16 -16.93 -4.02
C ASP A 134 -8.50 -18.26 -3.59
N HIS A 135 -9.02 -18.90 -2.55
CA HIS A 135 -8.54 -20.19 -2.08
C HIS A 135 -8.57 -21.25 -3.20
N ASN A 136 -7.41 -21.73 -3.60
CA ASN A 136 -7.27 -22.81 -4.57
C ASN A 136 -8.06 -22.57 -5.87
N ALA A 137 -8.22 -21.30 -6.26
CA ALA A 137 -9.04 -20.90 -7.40
C ALA A 137 -8.41 -19.74 -8.19
N TYR A 138 -7.47 -20.10 -9.07
CA TYR A 138 -6.76 -19.15 -9.92
C TYR A 138 -7.67 -18.36 -10.88
N ALA A 139 -8.81 -18.95 -11.28
CA ALA A 139 -9.73 -18.36 -12.26
C ALA A 139 -10.33 -17.01 -11.78
N GLY A 140 -10.49 -16.80 -10.48
CA GLY A 140 -10.98 -15.52 -9.93
C GLY A 140 -10.05 -14.36 -10.26
N SER A 141 -8.74 -14.56 -10.18
CA SER A 141 -7.75 -13.53 -10.53
C SER A 141 -7.71 -13.25 -12.03
N ILE A 142 -7.94 -14.25 -12.88
CA ILE A 142 -8.02 -14.07 -14.33
C ILE A 142 -9.26 -13.26 -14.72
N GLU A 143 -10.45 -13.57 -14.15
CA GLU A 143 -11.64 -12.72 -14.35
C GLU A 143 -11.39 -11.30 -13.84
N GLY A 144 -10.62 -11.12 -12.75
CA GLY A 144 -10.22 -9.82 -12.25
C GLY A 144 -9.39 -9.02 -13.25
N LEU A 145 -8.46 -9.67 -13.96
CA LEU A 145 -7.69 -9.02 -15.03
C LEU A 145 -8.60 -8.54 -16.18
N ASP A 146 -9.53 -9.39 -16.61
CA ASP A 146 -10.49 -9.04 -17.65
C ASP A 146 -11.41 -7.90 -17.21
N ALA A 147 -11.96 -7.97 -16.00
CA ALA A 147 -12.80 -6.92 -15.43
C ALA A 147 -12.07 -5.57 -15.30
N ARG A 148 -10.81 -5.58 -14.86
CA ARG A 148 -9.98 -4.37 -14.80
C ARG A 148 -9.82 -3.73 -16.17
N GLN A 149 -9.60 -4.54 -17.22
CA GLN A 149 -9.45 -4.06 -18.58
C GLN A 149 -10.78 -3.53 -19.14
N GLU A 150 -11.87 -4.27 -18.97
CA GLU A 150 -13.19 -3.89 -19.46
C GLU A 150 -13.71 -2.60 -18.81
N LEU A 151 -13.44 -2.40 -17.53
CA LEU A 151 -13.82 -1.22 -16.75
C LEU A 151 -12.82 -0.06 -16.89
N ASP A 152 -11.71 -0.28 -17.58
CA ASP A 152 -10.63 0.70 -17.78
C ASP A 152 -10.13 1.32 -16.46
N LEU A 153 -10.08 0.50 -15.39
CA LEU A 153 -9.62 0.95 -14.08
C LEU A 153 -8.12 1.26 -14.09
N ASN A 154 -7.75 2.42 -13.55
CA ASN A 154 -6.37 2.81 -13.30
C ASN A 154 -5.84 2.10 -12.03
N LEU A 155 -5.79 0.78 -12.10
CA LEU A 155 -5.44 -0.15 -11.04
C LEU A 155 -4.49 -1.20 -11.61
N ILE A 156 -3.40 -1.48 -10.92
CA ILE A 156 -2.53 -2.60 -11.23
C ILE A 156 -3.17 -3.86 -10.61
N THR A 157 -3.30 -4.91 -11.42
CA THR A 157 -3.66 -6.23 -10.95
C THR A 157 -2.84 -7.29 -11.67
N MET A 158 -2.75 -8.47 -11.12
CA MET A 158 -1.97 -9.57 -11.66
C MET A 158 -2.59 -10.90 -11.23
N PRO A 159 -2.23 -12.02 -11.88
CA PRO A 159 -2.69 -13.33 -11.44
C PRO A 159 -2.32 -13.59 -9.98
N GLY A 160 -3.23 -14.20 -9.23
CA GLY A 160 -3.02 -14.54 -7.83
C GLY A 160 -3.85 -15.74 -7.42
N GLU A 161 -3.40 -16.45 -6.40
CA GLU A 161 -4.07 -17.58 -5.79
C GLU A 161 -3.60 -17.72 -4.35
N GLU A 162 -4.49 -17.87 -3.39
CA GLU A 162 -4.11 -18.36 -2.08
C GLU A 162 -4.12 -19.89 -2.10
N VAL A 163 -2.93 -20.46 -2.26
CA VAL A 163 -2.72 -21.90 -2.24
C VAL A 163 -2.88 -22.40 -0.83
N SER A 164 -3.96 -23.14 -0.59
CA SER A 164 -4.41 -23.49 0.75
C SER A 164 -4.41 -24.99 0.97
N ALA A 165 -3.68 -25.44 1.99
CA ALA A 165 -3.83 -26.74 2.58
C ALA A 165 -4.59 -26.64 3.91
N HIS A 166 -4.88 -27.78 4.53
CA HIS A 166 -5.59 -27.81 5.80
C HIS A 166 -4.89 -27.06 6.96
N ASN A 167 -3.59 -26.88 6.87
CA ASN A 167 -2.76 -26.37 7.95
C ASN A 167 -1.68 -25.35 7.52
N TRP A 168 -1.76 -24.84 6.31
CA TRP A 168 -0.91 -23.74 5.83
C TRP A 168 -1.51 -23.05 4.60
N HIS A 169 -1.24 -21.76 4.45
CA HIS A 169 -1.62 -20.97 3.28
C HIS A 169 -0.43 -20.18 2.76
N VAL A 170 -0.35 -20.05 1.42
CA VAL A 170 0.67 -19.29 0.71
C VAL A 170 0.00 -18.46 -0.38
N LEU A 171 0.26 -17.17 -0.40
CA LEU A 171 -0.11 -16.32 -1.52
C LEU A 171 0.87 -16.56 -2.67
N SER A 172 0.38 -17.08 -3.77
CA SER A 172 1.08 -17.19 -5.05
C SER A 172 0.68 -16.02 -5.91
N ILE A 173 1.59 -15.05 -6.10
CA ILE A 173 1.31 -13.80 -6.80
C ILE A 173 2.16 -13.72 -8.08
N GLY A 174 1.51 -13.47 -9.22
CA GLY A 174 2.18 -13.32 -10.51
C GLY A 174 2.59 -14.64 -11.17
N ALA A 175 2.20 -15.79 -10.62
CA ALA A 175 2.40 -17.09 -11.28
C ALA A 175 1.57 -17.16 -12.58
N THR A 176 2.03 -17.96 -13.55
CA THR A 176 1.43 -18.05 -14.89
C THR A 176 0.32 -19.09 -15.02
N ALA A 177 0.15 -19.93 -14.00
CA ALA A 177 -0.89 -20.95 -13.93
C ALA A 177 -1.19 -21.32 -12.48
N SER A 178 -2.36 -21.92 -12.22
CA SER A 178 -2.75 -22.39 -10.89
C SER A 178 -1.72 -23.34 -10.30
N ILE A 179 -1.29 -23.04 -9.10
CA ILE A 179 -0.42 -23.92 -8.29
C ILE A 179 -1.24 -25.08 -7.72
N TYR A 180 -2.48 -24.79 -7.29
CA TYR A 180 -3.33 -25.82 -6.72
C TYR A 180 -3.77 -26.87 -7.75
N ASP A 181 -4.08 -26.48 -9.00
CA ASP A 181 -4.40 -27.47 -10.05
C ASP A 181 -3.23 -28.40 -10.31
N GLN A 182 -1.99 -27.91 -10.31
CA GLN A 182 -0.80 -28.75 -10.39
C GLN A 182 -0.63 -29.64 -9.16
N ALA A 183 -0.97 -29.11 -7.95
CA ALA A 183 -0.95 -29.91 -6.74
C ALA A 183 -1.97 -31.05 -6.77
N ARG A 184 -3.18 -30.80 -7.29
CA ARG A 184 -4.22 -31.84 -7.46
C ARG A 184 -3.72 -33.03 -8.26
N GLU A 185 -2.98 -32.77 -9.34
CA GLU A 185 -2.38 -33.83 -10.16
C GLU A 185 -1.26 -34.58 -9.41
N ASN A 186 -0.41 -33.86 -8.67
CA ASN A 186 0.76 -34.43 -8.02
C ASN A 186 0.44 -35.19 -6.72
N TYR A 187 -0.60 -34.75 -5.99
CA TYR A 187 -0.93 -35.26 -4.66
C TYR A 187 -2.28 -36.00 -4.59
N ASP A 188 -2.96 -36.18 -5.72
CA ASP A 188 -4.29 -36.82 -5.80
C ASP A 188 -5.34 -36.17 -4.87
N LEU A 189 -5.35 -34.84 -4.81
CA LEU A 189 -6.20 -34.08 -3.90
C LEU A 189 -7.71 -34.18 -4.20
N GLU A 190 -8.09 -34.71 -5.35
CA GLU A 190 -9.50 -35.03 -5.64
C GLU A 190 -10.04 -36.17 -4.77
N SER A 191 -9.18 -37.17 -4.51
CA SER A 191 -9.52 -38.33 -3.68
C SER A 191 -9.36 -38.05 -2.18
N ASP A 192 -8.32 -37.31 -1.83
CA ASP A 192 -8.00 -36.94 -0.45
C ASP A 192 -7.46 -35.50 -0.34
N PRO A 193 -8.34 -34.50 -0.10
CA PRO A 193 -7.91 -33.11 0.10
C PRO A 193 -6.97 -32.90 1.31
N ARG A 194 -6.84 -33.91 2.17
CA ARG A 194 -5.97 -33.90 3.37
C ARG A 194 -4.77 -34.85 3.23
N ASP A 195 -4.39 -35.19 2.01
CA ASP A 195 -3.20 -36.02 1.76
C ASP A 195 -2.03 -35.54 2.65
N GLU A 196 -1.46 -36.44 3.43
CA GLU A 196 -0.40 -36.10 4.40
C GLU A 196 0.84 -35.52 3.72
N ARG A 197 1.11 -35.87 2.44
CA ARG A 197 2.23 -35.28 1.67
C ARG A 197 1.95 -33.80 1.38
N TRP A 198 0.69 -33.48 1.02
CA TRP A 198 0.27 -32.10 0.74
C TRP A 198 0.27 -31.24 2.00
N THR A 199 -0.26 -31.74 3.10
CA THR A 199 -0.31 -31.03 4.38
C THR A 199 1.03 -31.02 5.13
N SER A 200 2.06 -31.70 4.63
CA SER A 200 3.41 -31.67 5.19
C SER A 200 4.19 -30.41 4.88
N TYR A 201 5.31 -30.22 5.54
CA TYR A 201 6.28 -29.19 5.18
C TYR A 201 6.75 -29.32 3.72
N GLY A 202 6.86 -30.56 3.21
CA GLY A 202 7.19 -30.82 1.80
C GLY A 202 6.17 -30.25 0.83
N GLY A 203 4.88 -30.32 1.13
CA GLY A 203 3.82 -29.72 0.34
C GLY A 203 3.88 -28.18 0.33
N LEU A 204 4.06 -27.59 1.52
CA LEU A 204 4.28 -26.13 1.65
C LEU A 204 5.49 -25.67 0.82
N ARG A 205 6.63 -26.31 0.97
CA ARG A 205 7.83 -26.02 0.22
C ARG A 205 7.61 -26.16 -1.30
N TRP A 206 6.95 -27.23 -1.72
CA TRP A 206 6.64 -27.46 -3.12
C TRP A 206 5.77 -26.33 -3.71
N ALA A 207 4.77 -25.85 -2.96
CA ALA A 207 3.92 -24.74 -3.40
C ALA A 207 4.72 -23.45 -3.59
N ILE A 208 5.63 -23.14 -2.65
CA ILE A 208 6.53 -21.99 -2.74
C ILE A 208 7.44 -22.11 -3.96
N GLU A 209 8.17 -23.22 -4.10
CA GLU A 209 9.12 -23.44 -5.20
C GLU A 209 8.42 -23.46 -6.56
N THR A 210 7.20 -24.02 -6.65
CA THR A 210 6.41 -24.05 -7.90
C THR A 210 5.93 -22.66 -8.31
N THR A 211 5.50 -21.83 -7.34
CA THR A 211 5.17 -20.42 -7.59
C THR A 211 6.37 -19.68 -8.17
N GLN A 212 7.53 -19.80 -7.54
CA GLN A 212 8.77 -19.14 -7.98
C GLN A 212 9.27 -19.67 -9.34
N ALA A 213 9.14 -20.96 -9.60
CA ALA A 213 9.50 -21.55 -10.88
C ALA A 213 8.67 -21.01 -12.05
N GLN A 214 7.46 -20.51 -11.78
CA GLN A 214 6.60 -19.83 -12.76
C GLN A 214 6.87 -18.31 -12.87
N GLY A 215 7.88 -17.80 -12.16
CA GLY A 215 8.21 -16.36 -12.11
C GLY A 215 7.35 -15.55 -11.14
N GLY A 216 6.44 -16.19 -10.39
CA GLY A 216 5.66 -15.59 -9.33
C GLY A 216 6.48 -15.35 -8.04
N ARG A 217 5.82 -14.77 -7.05
CA ARG A 217 6.34 -14.57 -5.70
C ARG A 217 5.45 -15.28 -4.69
N ALA A 218 6.08 -15.96 -3.72
CA ALA A 218 5.41 -16.72 -2.68
C ALA A 218 5.51 -16.04 -1.33
N TYR A 219 4.36 -15.62 -0.77
CA TYR A 219 4.29 -14.98 0.53
C TYR A 219 3.53 -15.86 1.52
N LEU A 220 4.05 -15.98 2.74
CA LEU A 220 3.37 -16.74 3.79
C LEU A 220 2.19 -15.94 4.32
N ALA A 221 0.97 -16.46 4.14
CA ALA A 221 -0.26 -15.81 4.57
C ALA A 221 -0.47 -15.94 6.08
N HIS A 222 -0.95 -14.87 6.72
CA HIS A 222 -1.38 -14.79 8.15
C HIS A 222 -0.74 -15.84 9.08
N PRO A 223 0.61 -15.86 9.28
CA PRO A 223 1.36 -16.99 9.86
C PRO A 223 0.98 -17.37 11.28
N TYR A 224 0.25 -16.49 11.99
CA TYR A 224 -0.23 -16.76 13.36
C TYR A 224 -1.75 -16.85 13.46
N TRP A 225 -2.44 -17.03 12.33
CA TRP A 225 -3.88 -17.26 12.36
C TRP A 225 -4.23 -18.47 13.25
N THR A 226 -5.26 -18.28 14.09
CA THR A 226 -5.66 -19.28 15.08
C THR A 226 -7.00 -19.90 14.71
N ILE A 227 -7.02 -21.23 14.62
CA ILE A 227 -8.23 -22.05 14.52
C ILE A 227 -8.39 -22.79 15.85
N ASP A 228 -9.59 -22.74 16.43
CA ASP A 228 -9.89 -23.34 17.73
C ASP A 228 -8.92 -22.87 18.83
N ARG A 229 -7.96 -23.71 19.20
CA ARG A 229 -7.00 -23.46 20.28
C ARG A 229 -5.53 -23.46 19.82
N GLY A 230 -5.28 -23.56 18.52
CA GLY A 230 -3.93 -23.66 17.94
C GLY A 230 -3.70 -22.70 16.79
N PHE A 231 -2.45 -22.54 16.41
CA PHE A 231 -2.11 -21.88 15.15
C PHE A 231 -2.46 -22.80 13.99
N HIS A 232 -3.01 -22.22 12.93
CA HIS A 232 -3.28 -22.93 11.69
C HIS A 232 -1.97 -23.45 11.08
N LEU A 233 -0.96 -22.56 10.96
CA LEU A 233 0.37 -22.94 10.53
C LEU A 233 1.16 -23.56 11.67
N PRO A 234 1.71 -24.79 11.53
CA PRO A 234 2.66 -25.32 12.50
C PRO A 234 3.88 -24.41 12.64
N THR A 235 4.21 -24.01 13.86
CA THR A 235 5.35 -23.11 14.11
C THR A 235 6.67 -23.68 13.61
N THR A 236 6.81 -24.99 13.59
CA THR A 236 7.99 -25.67 13.00
C THR A 236 8.12 -25.44 11.50
N PHE A 237 6.99 -25.34 10.77
CA PHE A 237 7.02 -25.04 9.34
C PHE A 237 7.46 -23.60 9.11
N TYR A 238 6.92 -22.68 9.92
CA TYR A 238 7.31 -21.28 9.85
C TYR A 238 8.81 -21.10 10.14
N ASP A 239 9.32 -21.75 11.18
CA ASP A 239 10.76 -21.70 11.50
C ASP A 239 11.62 -22.30 10.38
N GLN A 240 11.15 -23.38 9.73
CA GLN A 240 11.88 -24.00 8.61
C GLN A 240 11.92 -23.12 7.37
N VAL A 241 10.80 -22.55 6.91
CA VAL A 241 10.80 -21.67 5.70
C VAL A 241 11.66 -20.44 5.91
N LEU A 242 11.71 -19.88 7.13
CA LEU A 242 12.60 -18.78 7.47
C LEU A 242 14.07 -19.20 7.51
N ALA A 243 14.37 -20.39 8.05
CA ALA A 243 15.74 -20.90 8.11
C ALA A 243 16.31 -21.27 6.73
N GLU A 244 15.45 -21.70 5.81
CA GLU A 244 15.80 -22.04 4.44
C GLU A 244 15.80 -20.82 3.50
N ASP A 245 15.29 -19.67 3.98
CA ASP A 245 15.20 -18.39 3.22
C ASP A 245 14.54 -18.56 1.84
N ILE A 246 13.46 -19.32 1.81
CA ILE A 246 12.76 -19.67 0.55
C ILE A 246 11.54 -18.80 0.24
N LEU A 247 11.12 -17.93 1.17
CA LEU A 247 9.97 -17.04 0.99
C LEU A 247 10.37 -15.72 0.32
N ASP A 248 9.50 -15.20 -0.53
CA ASP A 248 9.63 -13.84 -1.04
C ASP A 248 9.12 -12.79 -0.02
N GLY A 249 8.51 -13.22 1.06
CA GLY A 249 8.08 -12.38 2.18
C GLY A 249 6.98 -13.01 3.03
N ILE A 250 6.48 -12.23 4.00
CA ILE A 250 5.45 -12.67 4.94
C ILE A 250 4.36 -11.61 5.07
N GLU A 251 3.12 -12.05 5.34
CA GLU A 251 2.11 -11.14 5.87
C GLU A 251 2.42 -10.78 7.31
N LEU A 252 2.76 -9.52 7.52
CA LEU A 252 2.94 -8.95 8.84
C LEU A 252 1.60 -8.59 9.47
N LEU A 253 0.71 -8.06 8.65
CA LEU A 253 -0.68 -7.72 8.96
C LEU A 253 -1.57 -8.45 7.94
N GLY A 254 -2.41 -9.35 8.37
CA GLY A 254 -3.28 -10.16 7.49
C GLY A 254 -4.32 -10.93 8.28
N ASP A 255 -4.48 -10.65 9.57
CA ASP A 255 -5.43 -11.36 10.43
C ASP A 255 -6.41 -10.36 11.06
N VAL A 256 -7.68 -10.72 11.04
CA VAL A 256 -8.74 -9.95 11.73
C VAL A 256 -8.55 -9.89 13.25
N LYS A 257 -7.76 -10.83 13.81
CA LYS A 257 -7.42 -10.81 15.23
C LYS A 257 -6.11 -10.06 15.47
N TYR A 258 -6.23 -8.88 16.03
CA TYR A 258 -5.10 -8.03 16.35
C TYR A 258 -3.95 -8.75 17.09
N GLN A 259 -4.26 -9.63 18.03
CA GLN A 259 -3.25 -10.37 18.81
C GLN A 259 -2.36 -11.24 17.92
N ASN A 260 -2.87 -11.75 16.82
CA ASN A 260 -2.12 -12.54 15.85
C ASN A 260 -1.14 -11.64 15.08
N ASN A 261 -1.58 -10.48 14.63
CA ASN A 261 -0.72 -9.48 14.00
C ASN A 261 0.40 -8.99 14.93
N VAL A 262 0.12 -8.81 16.22
CA VAL A 262 1.15 -8.47 17.22
C VAL A 262 2.23 -9.57 17.31
N ARG A 263 1.86 -10.83 17.19
CA ARG A 263 2.84 -11.94 17.17
C ARG A 263 3.67 -11.93 15.90
N SER A 264 3.06 -11.69 14.74
CA SER A 264 3.78 -11.51 13.47
C SER A 264 4.79 -10.37 13.58
N LEU A 265 4.38 -9.22 14.14
CA LEU A 265 5.25 -8.09 14.39
C LEU A 265 6.42 -8.43 15.34
N ALA A 266 6.14 -9.11 16.45
CA ALA A 266 7.19 -9.51 17.37
C ALA A 266 8.22 -10.43 16.69
N ARG A 267 7.76 -11.41 15.90
CA ARG A 267 8.65 -12.28 15.13
C ARG A 267 9.47 -11.53 14.09
N TYR A 268 8.85 -10.59 13.37
CA TYR A 268 9.55 -9.73 12.41
C TYR A 268 10.67 -8.91 13.08
N LEU A 269 10.41 -8.34 14.26
CA LEU A 269 11.41 -7.58 15.01
C LEU A 269 12.57 -8.47 15.47
N ASP A 270 12.29 -9.71 15.91
CA ASP A 270 13.32 -10.69 16.26
C ASP A 270 14.20 -11.05 15.04
N LEU A 271 13.58 -11.28 13.88
CA LEU A 271 14.31 -11.54 12.62
C LEU A 271 15.21 -10.36 12.25
N ARG A 272 14.67 -9.15 12.29
CA ARG A 272 15.43 -7.93 12.03
C ARG A 272 16.61 -7.75 12.98
N SER A 273 16.40 -8.01 14.28
CA SER A 273 17.44 -7.90 15.30
C SER A 273 18.57 -8.91 15.12
N SER A 274 18.28 -10.05 14.50
CA SER A 274 19.27 -11.08 14.14
C SER A 274 19.89 -10.90 12.75
N GLY A 275 19.56 -9.78 12.06
CA GLY A 275 20.13 -9.42 10.76
C GLY A 275 19.39 -9.97 9.54
N HIS A 276 18.29 -10.70 9.74
CA HIS A 276 17.46 -11.16 8.62
C HIS A 276 16.59 -10.03 8.08
N GLN A 277 16.59 -9.88 6.76
CA GLN A 277 15.72 -8.93 6.07
C GLN A 277 14.64 -9.71 5.33
N VAL A 278 13.45 -9.78 5.93
CA VAL A 278 12.29 -10.45 5.33
C VAL A 278 11.38 -9.38 4.77
N PRO A 279 11.03 -9.42 3.47
CA PRO A 279 9.99 -8.55 2.91
C PRO A 279 8.65 -8.76 3.59
N ILE A 280 7.88 -7.67 3.71
CA ILE A 280 6.63 -7.70 4.48
C ILE A 280 5.46 -7.14 3.68
N LEU A 281 4.29 -7.71 3.94
CA LEU A 281 3.01 -7.26 3.42
C LEU A 281 2.05 -6.92 4.56
N GLY A 282 1.15 -5.98 4.30
CA GLY A 282 -0.10 -5.79 5.03
C GLY A 282 -1.23 -6.00 4.04
N ASN A 283 -2.10 -6.97 4.29
CA ASN A 283 -3.20 -7.29 3.40
C ASN A 283 -4.49 -7.42 4.19
N SER A 284 -5.63 -7.29 3.53
CA SER A 284 -6.91 -7.29 4.23
C SER A 284 -7.47 -8.67 4.51
N ASP A 285 -7.09 -9.68 3.74
CA ASP A 285 -7.72 -11.01 3.73
C ASP A 285 -9.25 -10.88 3.67
N THR A 286 -9.70 -10.00 2.77
CA THR A 286 -11.11 -9.61 2.73
C THR A 286 -11.95 -10.61 1.95
N HIS A 287 -13.08 -11.00 2.54
CA HIS A 287 -14.06 -11.90 1.93
C HIS A 287 -15.35 -11.16 1.48
N ALA A 288 -15.34 -9.82 1.56
CA ALA A 288 -16.45 -9.00 1.12
C ALA A 288 -16.01 -7.56 0.84
N SER A 289 -16.72 -6.89 -0.05
CA SER A 289 -16.50 -5.46 -0.36
C SER A 289 -16.71 -4.51 0.84
N GLN A 290 -17.21 -5.03 1.94
CA GLN A 290 -17.43 -4.38 3.24
C GLN A 290 -16.57 -5.09 4.31
N HIS A 291 -16.55 -4.55 5.52
CA HIS A 291 -15.84 -5.09 6.69
C HIS A 291 -14.32 -4.83 6.67
N THR A 292 -13.49 -5.85 6.47
CA THR A 292 -12.02 -5.75 6.62
C THR A 292 -11.32 -5.05 5.46
N TYR A 293 -11.97 -4.93 4.30
CA TYR A 293 -11.36 -4.32 3.12
C TYR A 293 -10.96 -2.87 3.37
N GLY A 294 -9.68 -2.57 3.18
CA GLY A 294 -9.09 -1.25 3.43
C GLY A 294 -8.67 -0.98 4.89
N ILE A 295 -8.78 -1.98 5.80
CA ILE A 295 -8.26 -1.88 7.17
C ILE A 295 -6.76 -2.09 7.21
N TYR A 296 -6.25 -3.02 6.40
CA TYR A 296 -4.84 -3.29 6.19
C TYR A 296 -4.48 -3.07 4.74
N TRP A 297 -3.27 -2.58 4.47
CA TRP A 297 -2.69 -2.48 3.14
C TRP A 297 -1.17 -2.49 3.21
N THR A 298 -0.55 -2.80 2.09
CA THR A 298 0.89 -2.61 1.88
C THR A 298 1.13 -1.28 1.18
N GLN A 299 1.94 -0.40 1.76
CA GLN A 299 2.48 0.75 1.04
C GLN A 299 3.78 0.32 0.36
N VAL A 300 3.82 0.39 -0.96
CA VAL A 300 5.00 0.03 -1.78
C VAL A 300 5.54 1.26 -2.47
N TRP A 301 6.85 1.41 -2.56
CA TRP A 301 7.51 2.42 -3.39
C TRP A 301 8.16 1.75 -4.59
N ALA A 302 7.57 1.89 -5.77
CA ALA A 302 8.02 1.26 -7.00
C ALA A 302 8.60 2.29 -8.00
N GLU A 303 9.70 1.95 -8.68
CA GLU A 303 10.23 2.71 -9.81
C GLU A 303 9.46 2.38 -11.09
N ASP A 304 9.17 1.10 -11.29
CA ASP A 304 8.40 0.60 -12.42
C ASP A 304 6.98 0.26 -11.96
N LEU A 305 5.99 0.91 -12.59
CA LEU A 305 4.56 0.77 -12.27
C LEU A 305 3.92 -0.42 -13.00
N THR A 306 4.67 -1.49 -13.19
CA THR A 306 4.20 -2.77 -13.73
C THR A 306 3.99 -3.78 -12.61
N PRO A 307 3.22 -4.87 -12.84
CA PRO A 307 3.13 -5.97 -11.88
C PRO A 307 4.50 -6.47 -11.39
N ALA A 308 5.43 -6.67 -12.32
CA ALA A 308 6.80 -7.13 -11.99
C ALA A 308 7.55 -6.09 -11.14
N GLY A 309 7.50 -4.80 -11.51
CA GLY A 309 8.18 -3.74 -10.77
C GLY A 309 7.65 -3.57 -9.34
N VAL A 310 6.34 -3.77 -9.12
CA VAL A 310 5.74 -3.77 -7.77
C VAL A 310 6.28 -4.95 -6.94
N LEU A 311 6.30 -6.16 -7.50
CA LEU A 311 6.82 -7.34 -6.81
C LEU A 311 8.32 -7.24 -6.53
N ASP A 312 9.09 -6.69 -7.45
CA ASP A 312 10.52 -6.43 -7.26
C ASP A 312 10.77 -5.39 -6.17
N ALA A 313 9.97 -4.32 -6.11
CA ALA A 313 10.06 -3.33 -5.04
C ALA A 313 9.83 -3.96 -3.65
N ILE A 314 8.84 -4.86 -3.52
CA ILE A 314 8.60 -5.60 -2.26
C ILE A 314 9.81 -6.47 -1.90
N ARG A 315 10.32 -7.27 -2.85
CA ARG A 315 11.51 -8.12 -2.67
C ARG A 315 12.70 -7.30 -2.18
N ASP A 316 12.88 -6.11 -2.72
CA ASP A 316 14.02 -5.23 -2.42
C ASP A 316 13.79 -4.41 -1.13
N GLY A 317 12.69 -4.68 -0.39
CA GLY A 317 12.41 -4.08 0.92
C GLY A 317 11.77 -2.68 0.87
N TRP A 318 11.25 -2.25 -0.29
CA TRP A 318 10.56 -0.98 -0.46
C TRP A 318 9.07 -1.08 -0.11
N SER A 319 8.77 -1.76 0.99
CA SER A 319 7.39 -1.93 1.46
C SER A 319 7.26 -1.72 2.96
N VAL A 320 6.09 -1.25 3.39
CA VAL A 320 5.65 -1.23 4.79
C VAL A 320 4.23 -1.75 4.89
N ALA A 321 3.92 -2.42 5.99
CA ALA A 321 2.56 -2.87 6.31
C ALA A 321 1.84 -1.78 7.09
N CYS A 322 0.65 -1.39 6.65
CA CYS A 322 -0.14 -0.29 7.18
C CYS A 322 -1.50 -0.76 7.71
N THR A 323 -2.05 -0.03 8.69
CA THR A 323 -3.38 -0.30 9.24
C THR A 323 -4.04 0.96 9.79
N THR A 324 -5.38 1.01 9.71
CA THR A 324 -6.24 1.99 10.37
C THR A 324 -6.92 1.45 11.62
N ILE A 325 -6.48 0.32 12.19
CA ILE A 325 -7.20 -0.26 13.34
C ILE A 325 -7.34 0.77 14.47
N GLU A 326 -8.60 1.05 14.79
CA GLU A 326 -8.97 1.72 16.03
C GLU A 326 -8.63 0.83 17.22
N GLN A 327 -7.49 1.06 17.81
CA GLN A 327 -7.25 0.54 19.13
C GLN A 327 -7.72 1.56 20.15
N VAL A 328 -8.85 1.21 20.75
CA VAL A 328 -9.43 1.86 21.92
C VAL A 328 -10.38 3.01 21.62
N GLU A 329 -11.66 2.82 21.93
CA GLU A 329 -12.73 3.81 22.03
C GLU A 329 -12.41 5.03 22.93
N ILE A 330 -11.21 5.14 23.48
CA ILE A 330 -10.84 6.16 24.47
C ILE A 330 -10.50 7.51 23.82
N CYS A 331 -10.08 7.55 22.56
CA CYS A 331 -9.77 8.80 21.87
C CYS A 331 -10.58 8.95 20.60
N ARG A 332 -11.67 9.71 20.64
CA ARG A 332 -12.43 10.20 19.48
C ARG A 332 -11.60 11.17 18.62
N ARG A 333 -10.37 10.81 18.26
CA ARG A 333 -9.54 11.55 17.30
C ARG A 333 -9.56 10.82 15.97
N PRO A 334 -9.37 11.54 14.83
CA PRO A 334 -9.15 10.90 13.54
C PRO A 334 -8.08 9.83 13.70
N GLN A 335 -8.34 8.66 13.13
CA GLN A 335 -7.48 7.50 13.24
C GLN A 335 -6.09 7.85 12.69
N ALA A 336 -5.06 7.64 13.49
CA ALA A 336 -3.70 7.70 13.01
C ALA A 336 -3.39 6.38 12.29
N VAL A 337 -2.94 6.46 11.06
CA VAL A 337 -2.39 5.31 10.36
C VAL A 337 -1.16 4.80 11.11
N GLN A 338 -1.10 3.49 11.31
CA GLN A 338 0.08 2.82 11.85
C GLN A 338 0.77 2.08 10.71
N ALA A 339 2.05 2.33 10.52
CA ALA A 339 2.89 1.68 9.54
C ALA A 339 4.03 0.93 10.24
N PHE A 340 4.37 -0.25 9.74
CA PHE A 340 5.40 -1.12 10.28
C PHE A 340 6.35 -1.53 9.15
N GLY A 341 7.65 -1.41 9.38
CA GLY A 341 8.65 -1.74 8.38
C GLY A 341 9.97 -1.00 8.60
N PRO A 342 10.77 -0.79 7.54
CA PRO A 342 11.94 0.06 7.61
C PRO A 342 11.58 1.47 8.08
N PHE A 343 12.30 1.98 9.08
CA PHE A 343 11.93 3.20 9.79
C PHE A 343 11.82 4.43 8.87
N GLU A 344 12.67 4.47 7.85
CA GLU A 344 12.67 5.55 6.85
C GLU A 344 11.40 5.60 6.01
N LEU A 345 10.89 4.43 5.64
CA LEU A 345 9.66 4.29 4.87
C LEU A 345 8.43 4.56 5.74
N VAL A 346 8.45 4.13 7.01
CA VAL A 346 7.37 4.35 7.97
C VAL A 346 7.08 5.84 8.17
N ASP A 347 8.11 6.67 8.33
CA ASP A 347 7.95 8.12 8.49
C ASP A 347 7.34 8.75 7.24
N CYS A 348 7.82 8.36 6.05
CA CYS A 348 7.28 8.83 4.77
C CYS A 348 5.83 8.37 4.56
N ALA A 349 5.52 7.09 4.82
CA ALA A 349 4.16 6.57 4.74
C ALA A 349 3.20 7.36 5.62
N THR A 350 3.58 7.60 6.87
CA THR A 350 2.77 8.37 7.82
C THR A 350 2.51 9.80 7.32
N PHE A 351 3.52 10.45 6.74
CA PHE A 351 3.36 11.78 6.15
C PHE A 351 2.38 11.75 4.96
N LEU A 352 2.54 10.80 4.04
CA LEU A 352 1.69 10.66 2.86
C LEU A 352 0.23 10.41 3.23
N GLU A 353 -0.04 9.62 4.28
CA GLU A 353 -1.39 9.36 4.78
C GLU A 353 -2.12 10.63 5.23
N HIS A 354 -1.40 11.60 5.76
CA HIS A 354 -1.99 12.84 6.24
C HIS A 354 -2.08 13.94 5.16
N HIS A 355 -1.19 13.93 4.16
CA HIS A 355 -1.04 15.08 3.26
C HIS A 355 -1.33 14.76 1.80
N PHE A 356 -1.04 13.55 1.32
CA PHE A 356 -1.22 13.13 -0.07
C PHE A 356 -2.49 12.30 -0.27
N TYR A 357 -2.67 11.24 0.51
CA TYR A 357 -3.76 10.29 0.28
C TYR A 357 -5.17 10.87 0.42
N PRO A 358 -5.48 11.90 1.21
CA PRO A 358 -6.80 12.53 1.17
C PRO A 358 -7.18 13.11 -0.20
N LEU A 359 -6.19 13.61 -0.96
CA LEU A 359 -6.36 14.11 -2.33
C LEU A 359 -6.47 12.96 -3.33
N HIS A 360 -5.55 12.01 -3.25
CA HIS A 360 -5.51 10.79 -4.04
C HIS A 360 -6.82 9.99 -3.94
N ASP A 361 -7.30 9.72 -2.73
CA ASP A 361 -8.54 8.97 -2.48
C ASP A 361 -9.78 9.67 -3.06
N THR A 362 -9.75 11.00 -3.17
CA THR A 362 -10.83 11.74 -3.79
C THR A 362 -10.93 11.41 -5.28
N LEU A 363 -9.80 11.35 -5.98
CA LEU A 363 -9.75 10.95 -7.39
C LEU A 363 -10.09 9.46 -7.58
N CYS A 364 -9.60 8.60 -6.70
CA CYS A 364 -9.92 7.17 -6.71
C CYS A 364 -11.42 6.91 -6.56
N ARG A 365 -12.09 7.60 -5.62
CA ARG A 365 -13.55 7.49 -5.45
C ARG A 365 -14.31 7.95 -6.67
N GLN A 366 -13.88 9.01 -7.35
CA GLN A 366 -14.50 9.48 -8.59
C GLN A 366 -14.36 8.44 -9.71
N GLU A 367 -13.17 7.87 -9.86
CA GLU A 367 -12.90 6.82 -10.85
C GLU A 367 -13.74 5.57 -10.57
N ALA A 368 -13.75 5.08 -9.33
CA ALA A 368 -14.55 3.94 -8.92
C ALA A 368 -16.05 4.15 -9.17
N ALA A 369 -16.57 5.35 -8.93
CA ALA A 369 -17.97 5.67 -9.22
C ALA A 369 -18.28 5.58 -10.72
N TYR A 370 -17.37 6.00 -11.59
CA TYR A 370 -17.54 5.83 -13.04
C TYR A 370 -17.45 4.36 -13.44
N ALA A 371 -16.48 3.61 -12.93
CA ALA A 371 -16.34 2.19 -13.19
C ALA A 371 -17.59 1.41 -12.73
N TYR A 372 -18.14 1.73 -11.56
CA TYR A 372 -19.38 1.13 -11.07
C TYR A 372 -20.58 1.38 -12.00
N ARG A 373 -20.72 2.60 -12.52
CA ARG A 373 -21.77 2.93 -13.49
C ARG A 373 -21.59 2.16 -14.80
N ALA A 374 -20.37 2.06 -15.32
CA ALA A 374 -20.05 1.25 -16.50
C ALA A 374 -20.38 -0.23 -16.27
N TRP A 375 -20.00 -0.77 -15.13
CA TRP A 375 -20.31 -2.14 -14.73
C TRP A 375 -21.82 -2.41 -14.66
N ARG A 376 -22.62 -1.39 -14.27
CA ARG A 376 -24.10 -1.43 -14.30
C ARG A 376 -24.70 -1.28 -15.69
N GLY A 377 -23.89 -1.18 -16.74
CA GLY A 377 -24.33 -1.04 -18.12
C GLY A 377 -24.64 0.40 -18.57
N GLU A 378 -24.22 1.42 -17.78
CA GLU A 378 -24.36 2.80 -18.20
C GLU A 378 -23.25 3.20 -19.19
N THR A 379 -23.60 3.93 -20.24
CA THR A 379 -22.61 4.49 -21.16
C THR A 379 -21.97 5.74 -20.54
N LEU A 380 -20.65 5.69 -20.33
CA LEU A 380 -19.89 6.84 -19.87
C LEU A 380 -19.59 7.80 -21.04
N PRO A 381 -19.44 9.12 -20.77
CA PRO A 381 -18.89 10.05 -21.74
C PRO A 381 -17.51 9.59 -22.24
N ALA A 382 -17.27 9.70 -23.53
CA ALA A 382 -15.97 9.35 -24.13
C ALA A 382 -14.81 10.11 -23.45
N GLY A 383 -13.71 9.40 -23.17
CA GLY A 383 -12.51 9.99 -22.57
C GLY A 383 -12.60 10.24 -21.05
N ARG A 384 -13.67 9.86 -20.38
CA ARG A 384 -13.84 10.13 -18.94
C ARG A 384 -12.77 9.45 -18.08
N MET A 385 -12.44 8.21 -18.37
CA MET A 385 -11.39 7.49 -17.64
C MET A 385 -9.98 8.04 -17.95
N ASP A 386 -9.74 8.51 -19.17
CA ASP A 386 -8.50 9.20 -19.53
C ASP A 386 -8.35 10.52 -18.76
N GLU A 387 -9.44 11.29 -18.58
CA GLU A 387 -9.43 12.48 -17.74
C GLU A 387 -9.07 12.16 -16.27
N GLN A 388 -9.60 11.07 -15.72
CA GLN A 388 -9.26 10.64 -14.35
C GLN A 388 -7.77 10.26 -14.23
N ARG A 389 -7.25 9.50 -15.19
CA ARG A 389 -5.81 9.17 -15.25
C ARG A 389 -4.94 10.41 -15.33
N ALA A 390 -5.30 11.36 -16.20
CA ALA A 390 -4.56 12.60 -16.35
C ALA A 390 -4.56 13.45 -15.07
N GLN A 391 -5.69 13.51 -14.35
CA GLN A 391 -5.79 14.20 -13.06
C GLN A 391 -4.92 13.51 -11.99
N MET A 392 -4.91 12.18 -11.93
CA MET A 392 -4.07 11.42 -11.01
C MET A 392 -2.58 11.68 -11.28
N GLU A 393 -2.16 11.61 -12.55
CA GLU A 393 -0.77 11.89 -12.93
C GLU A 393 -0.38 13.36 -12.64
N ALA A 394 -1.31 14.30 -12.80
CA ALA A 394 -1.07 15.69 -12.41
C ALA A 394 -0.89 15.83 -10.90
N LEU A 395 -1.70 15.14 -10.10
CA LEU A 395 -1.58 15.13 -8.63
C LEU A 395 -0.21 14.62 -8.18
N TYR A 396 0.24 13.46 -8.69
CA TYR A 396 1.56 12.93 -8.37
C TYR A 396 2.68 13.92 -8.70
N ARG A 397 2.69 14.48 -9.92
CA ARG A 397 3.70 15.48 -10.32
C ARG A 397 3.68 16.73 -9.44
N THR A 398 2.48 17.27 -9.14
CA THR A 398 2.34 18.46 -8.30
C THR A 398 2.86 18.20 -6.87
N CYS A 399 2.64 17.01 -6.35
CA CYS A 399 3.10 16.62 -5.02
C CYS A 399 4.58 16.22 -4.95
N GLY A 400 5.28 16.11 -6.10
CA GLY A 400 6.68 15.68 -6.14
C GLY A 400 6.86 14.17 -5.96
N LEU A 401 5.90 13.37 -6.48
CA LEU A 401 5.85 11.91 -6.35
C LEU A 401 5.89 11.21 -7.69
#